data_a3b1fa345d7dcdac9bf2c940a0b55822
#
_entry.id   a3b1fa345d7dcdac9bf2c940a0b55822
#
_cell.length_a   1.000
_cell.length_b   1.000
_cell.length_c   1.000
_cell.angle_alpha   90.00
_cell.angle_beta   90.00
_cell.angle_gamma   90.00
#
_symmetry.space_group_name_H-M   'P 1'
#
loop_
_entity.id
_entity.type
_entity.pdbx_description
1 polymer ?
#
loop_
_entity_poly.entity_id
_entity_poly.type
_entity_poly.pdbx_seq_one_letter_code
_entity_poly.pdbx_strand_id
1 'polypeptide(L)'
;MKRMRRFAVVGVLSLLTMIGFAARPSMAQPRAHVYLLRGLMNIFSLGMDTLAEKIQRHGIYATIHNYAEWQTLADQAAAAYHAGKEGPIIIVGHSLGADAVMEMSAYLGRKGVPVALAVPFDARGSYATSSNVGRLLNLTHAGYGYMSRGAGFHGSLSNMDVSRDRNIDHLNIDKSARLHTQVLAAILEVVGNGGGNQRLAPTANDLNAQRSIATPEAGKNGVVKPADFKSTDSVTNSIDSELRH
;
A
#
# COMPACT_ATOMS: atom_id res chain seq x y z
N MET A 1 -44.50 47.28 73.30
CA MET A 1 -43.09 46.94 73.05
C MET A 1 -43.04 45.99 71.95
N LYS A 2 -42.77 46.40 70.70
CA LYS A 2 -42.75 45.53 69.50
C LYS A 2 -41.29 45.31 69.05
N ARG A 3 -40.82 44.06 69.09
CA ARG A 3 -39.48 43.67 68.61
C ARG A 3 -39.53 43.50 67.12
N MET A 4 -38.80 44.35 66.39
CA MET A 4 -38.57 44.23 64.96
C MET A 4 -37.47 43.18 64.70
N ARG A 5 -37.84 42.10 64.05
CA ARG A 5 -36.88 41.10 63.53
C ARG A 5 -36.34 41.59 62.20
N ARG A 6 -35.03 41.82 62.15
CA ARG A 6 -34.29 42.12 60.89
C ARG A 6 -33.99 40.78 60.15
N PHE A 7 -34.55 40.60 59.00
CA PHE A 7 -34.16 39.51 58.12
C PHE A 7 -32.96 39.98 57.27
N ALA A 8 -31.82 39.33 57.45
CA ALA A 8 -30.67 39.50 56.61
C ALA A 8 -30.88 38.63 55.35
N VAL A 9 -30.97 39.24 54.16
CA VAL A 9 -30.99 38.55 52.85
C VAL A 9 -29.55 38.37 52.46
N VAL A 10 -29.09 37.12 52.50
CA VAL A 10 -27.78 36.73 51.98
C VAL A 10 -27.98 36.45 50.50
N GLY A 11 -27.54 37.41 49.67
CA GLY A 11 -27.46 37.19 48.18
C GLY A 11 -26.28 36.32 47.82
N VAL A 12 -26.56 35.08 47.40
CA VAL A 12 -25.54 34.21 46.80
C VAL A 12 -25.34 34.61 45.36
N LEU A 13 -24.24 35.30 45.09
CA LEU A 13 -23.82 35.67 43.75
C LEU A 13 -23.16 34.44 43.10
N SER A 14 -23.92 33.64 42.33
CA SER A 14 -23.39 32.53 41.55
C SER A 14 -22.64 33.06 40.33
N LEU A 15 -21.32 33.11 40.43
CA LEU A 15 -20.42 33.43 39.33
C LEU A 15 -20.34 32.20 38.42
N LEU A 16 -21.16 32.13 37.35
CA LEU A 16 -21.07 31.15 36.28
C LEU A 16 -19.78 31.42 35.49
N THR A 17 -18.71 30.70 35.79
CA THR A 17 -17.52 30.63 34.93
C THR A 17 -17.87 29.84 33.69
N MET A 18 -18.23 30.53 32.61
CA MET A 18 -18.28 29.98 31.26
C MET A 18 -16.85 29.59 30.84
N ILE A 19 -16.46 28.34 31.11
CA ILE A 19 -15.26 27.76 30.51
C ILE A 19 -15.59 27.57 29.02
N GLY A 20 -15.20 28.57 28.21
CA GLY A 20 -15.26 28.47 26.77
C GLY A 20 -14.36 27.30 26.31
N PHE A 21 -14.97 26.15 25.97
CA PHE A 21 -14.31 25.13 25.21
C PHE A 21 -14.02 25.72 23.82
N ALA A 22 -12.85 26.37 23.69
CA ALA A 22 -12.32 26.67 22.36
C ALA A 22 -12.12 25.32 21.64
N ALA A 23 -13.03 24.98 20.74
CA ALA A 23 -12.88 23.85 19.83
C ALA A 23 -11.55 24.07 19.10
N ARG A 24 -10.52 23.29 19.47
CA ARG A 24 -9.26 23.29 18.72
C ARG A 24 -9.62 22.88 17.29
N PRO A 25 -9.19 23.64 16.27
CA PRO A 25 -9.40 23.20 14.90
C PRO A 25 -8.82 21.79 14.79
N SER A 26 -9.67 20.82 14.44
CA SER A 26 -9.23 19.47 14.15
C SER A 26 -8.32 19.58 12.91
N MET A 27 -7.01 19.58 13.13
CA MET A 27 -6.05 19.48 12.05
C MET A 27 -6.36 18.18 11.33
N ALA A 28 -6.81 18.27 10.07
CA ALA A 28 -7.06 17.09 9.27
C ALA A 28 -5.80 16.23 9.30
N GLN A 29 -5.95 14.96 9.70
CA GLN A 29 -4.82 14.03 9.72
C GLN A 29 -4.20 13.96 8.33
N PRO A 30 -2.86 13.99 8.21
CA PRO A 30 -2.20 13.85 6.93
C PRO A 30 -2.67 12.56 6.25
N ARG A 31 -3.07 12.64 4.98
CA ARG A 31 -3.62 11.48 4.26
C ARG A 31 -2.51 10.56 3.80
N ALA A 32 -2.73 9.26 3.92
CA ALA A 32 -1.85 8.26 3.32
C ALA A 32 -1.78 8.45 1.80
N HIS A 33 -0.58 8.32 1.24
CA HIS A 33 -0.36 8.37 -0.20
C HIS A 33 0.31 7.08 -0.68
N VAL A 34 -0.29 6.46 -1.69
CA VAL A 34 0.25 5.27 -2.35
C VAL A 34 0.80 5.68 -3.71
N TYR A 35 2.12 5.59 -3.86
CA TYR A 35 2.83 5.78 -5.13
C TYR A 35 2.94 4.43 -5.84
N LEU A 36 2.38 4.32 -7.04
CA LEU A 36 2.50 3.12 -7.87
C LEU A 36 3.43 3.39 -9.04
N LEU A 37 4.52 2.63 -9.13
CA LEU A 37 5.56 2.81 -10.12
C LEU A 37 5.49 1.71 -11.17
N ARG A 38 5.16 2.09 -12.42
CA ARG A 38 5.15 1.18 -13.55
C ARG A 38 6.59 0.86 -13.98
N GLY A 39 6.78 -0.32 -14.57
CA GLY A 39 8.04 -0.75 -15.18
C GLY A 39 8.29 -0.17 -16.57
N LEU A 40 9.11 -0.88 -17.32
CA LEU A 40 9.55 -0.48 -18.66
C LEU A 40 8.35 -0.18 -19.59
N MET A 41 8.47 0.90 -20.36
CA MET A 41 7.54 1.33 -21.42
C MET A 41 6.09 1.58 -20.97
N ASN A 42 5.80 1.59 -19.68
CA ASN A 42 4.47 1.82 -19.09
C ASN A 42 3.34 0.84 -19.50
N ILE A 43 3.51 0.09 -20.59
CA ILE A 43 2.47 -0.77 -21.17
C ILE A 43 2.43 -2.18 -20.57
N PHE A 44 3.53 -2.64 -19.97
CA PHE A 44 3.61 -4.00 -19.42
C PHE A 44 3.18 -4.09 -17.95
N SER A 45 3.03 -2.96 -17.26
CA SER A 45 2.67 -2.90 -15.83
C SER A 45 1.25 -2.34 -15.59
N LEU A 46 0.29 -2.69 -16.48
CA LEU A 46 -1.10 -2.23 -16.36
C LEU A 46 -1.82 -2.79 -15.12
N GLY A 47 -1.27 -3.80 -14.49
CA GLY A 47 -1.73 -4.28 -13.19
C GLY A 47 -1.62 -3.22 -12.09
N MET A 48 -0.65 -2.29 -12.19
CA MET A 48 -0.52 -1.15 -11.28
C MET A 48 -1.74 -0.22 -11.37
N ASP A 49 -2.28 -0.01 -12.59
CA ASP A 49 -3.49 0.79 -12.80
C ASP A 49 -4.70 0.15 -12.11
N THR A 50 -4.91 -1.15 -12.36
CA THR A 50 -5.98 -1.92 -11.73
C THR A 50 -5.85 -1.93 -10.20
N LEU A 51 -4.62 -2.01 -9.68
CA LEU A 51 -4.38 -1.95 -8.24
C LEU A 51 -4.69 -0.56 -7.69
N ALA A 52 -4.27 0.51 -8.38
CA ALA A 52 -4.58 1.89 -8.01
C ALA A 52 -6.09 2.13 -7.92
N GLU A 53 -6.87 1.67 -8.92
CA GLU A 53 -8.33 1.77 -8.88
C GLU A 53 -8.93 1.04 -7.66
N LYS A 54 -8.40 -0.14 -7.31
CA LYS A 54 -8.85 -0.87 -6.11
C LYS A 54 -8.56 -0.08 -4.84
N ILE A 55 -7.37 0.50 -4.72
CA ILE A 55 -6.96 1.32 -3.57
C ILE A 55 -7.85 2.57 -3.46
N GLN A 56 -8.07 3.26 -4.58
CA GLN A 56 -8.91 4.47 -4.64
C GLN A 56 -10.37 4.19 -4.27
N ARG A 57 -10.91 3.01 -4.62
CA ARG A 57 -12.26 2.59 -4.18
C ARG A 57 -12.39 2.46 -2.66
N HIS A 58 -11.29 2.27 -1.95
CA HIS A 58 -11.23 2.31 -0.48
C HIS A 58 -10.99 3.72 0.09
N GLY A 59 -11.07 4.76 -0.76
CA GLY A 59 -10.89 6.16 -0.34
C GLY A 59 -9.44 6.54 -0.03
N ILE A 60 -8.47 5.69 -0.41
CA ILE A 60 -7.05 5.96 -0.20
C ILE A 60 -6.48 6.66 -1.43
N TYR A 61 -5.72 7.73 -1.20
CA TYR A 61 -5.10 8.48 -2.30
C TYR A 61 -3.97 7.66 -2.92
N ALA A 62 -4.07 7.40 -4.22
CA ALA A 62 -3.11 6.60 -4.97
C ALA A 62 -2.82 7.25 -6.33
N THR A 63 -1.56 7.33 -6.69
CA THR A 63 -1.08 7.91 -7.96
C THR A 63 -0.17 6.94 -8.70
N ILE A 64 -0.21 7.01 -10.02
CA ILE A 64 0.53 6.10 -10.91
C ILE A 64 1.56 6.92 -11.67
N HIS A 65 2.79 6.41 -11.69
CA HIS A 65 3.94 7.11 -12.27
C HIS A 65 4.83 6.15 -13.07
N ASN A 66 5.65 6.71 -13.94
CA ASN A 66 6.75 5.97 -14.56
C ASN A 66 7.87 5.73 -13.52
N TYR A 67 8.51 4.57 -13.57
CA TYR A 67 9.62 4.25 -12.66
C TYR A 67 10.74 5.32 -12.70
N ALA A 68 11.02 5.92 -13.85
CA ALA A 68 12.09 6.90 -14.01
C ALA A 68 11.84 8.22 -13.26
N GLU A 69 10.61 8.47 -12.80
CA GLU A 69 10.24 9.68 -12.06
C GLU A 69 10.54 9.58 -10.56
N TRP A 70 11.01 8.44 -10.07
CA TRP A 70 11.08 8.13 -8.64
C TRP A 70 11.83 9.18 -7.80
N GLN A 71 12.90 9.80 -8.33
CA GLN A 71 13.65 10.82 -7.58
C GLN A 71 12.83 12.09 -7.37
N THR A 72 12.21 12.59 -8.44
CA THR A 72 11.33 13.76 -8.37
C THR A 72 10.15 13.52 -7.44
N LEU A 73 9.54 12.31 -7.50
CA LEU A 73 8.47 11.93 -6.59
C LEU A 73 8.94 11.87 -5.14
N ALA A 74 10.13 11.33 -4.89
CA ALA A 74 10.71 11.29 -3.55
C ALA A 74 10.96 12.68 -2.97
N ASP A 75 11.43 13.63 -3.79
CA ASP A 75 11.62 15.03 -3.36
C ASP A 75 10.29 15.69 -3.02
N GLN A 76 9.27 15.49 -3.84
CA GLN A 76 7.90 15.99 -3.61
C GLN A 76 7.30 15.39 -2.35
N ALA A 77 7.40 14.05 -2.19
CA ALA A 77 6.90 13.34 -1.02
C ALA A 77 7.61 13.81 0.27
N ALA A 78 8.93 14.00 0.23
CA ALA A 78 9.68 14.50 1.38
C ALA A 78 9.26 15.92 1.77
N ALA A 79 9.09 16.80 0.78
CA ALA A 79 8.63 18.17 1.03
C ALA A 79 7.20 18.18 1.61
N ALA A 80 6.30 17.38 1.08
CA ALA A 80 4.93 17.26 1.57
C ALA A 80 4.86 16.67 2.99
N TYR A 81 5.66 15.63 3.26
CA TYR A 81 5.76 15.02 4.59
C TYR A 81 6.26 16.03 5.64
N HIS A 82 7.37 16.72 5.36
CA HIS A 82 7.90 17.73 6.28
C HIS A 82 6.98 18.94 6.48
N ALA A 83 6.14 19.23 5.50
CA ALA A 83 5.09 20.25 5.63
C ALA A 83 3.83 19.75 6.37
N GLY A 84 3.79 18.50 6.83
CA GLY A 84 2.63 17.89 7.50
C GLY A 84 1.40 17.71 6.60
N LYS A 85 1.61 17.71 5.28
CA LYS A 85 0.54 17.58 4.27
C LYS A 85 0.33 16.14 3.82
N GLU A 86 1.33 15.28 4.00
CA GLU A 86 1.31 13.89 3.61
C GLU A 86 1.48 12.99 4.84
N GLY A 87 0.67 11.93 4.92
CA GLY A 87 0.66 10.94 6.00
C GLY A 87 1.54 9.73 5.69
N PRO A 88 1.11 8.52 6.03
CA PRO A 88 1.88 7.32 5.71
C PRO A 88 2.19 7.22 4.22
N ILE A 89 3.50 7.14 3.88
CA ILE A 89 3.98 6.94 2.52
C ILE A 89 4.04 5.44 2.24
N ILE A 90 3.41 5.03 1.14
CA ILE A 90 3.37 3.65 0.66
C ILE A 90 3.88 3.64 -0.78
N ILE A 91 4.78 2.73 -1.11
CA ILE A 91 5.37 2.66 -2.44
C ILE A 91 5.19 1.25 -2.98
N VAL A 92 4.60 1.13 -4.16
CA VAL A 92 4.34 -0.14 -4.85
C VAL A 92 4.94 -0.05 -6.25
N GLY A 93 5.54 -1.10 -6.78
CA GLY A 93 6.07 -1.04 -8.14
C GLY A 93 6.34 -2.41 -8.74
N HIS A 94 6.37 -2.48 -10.07
CA HIS A 94 6.61 -3.70 -10.82
C HIS A 94 7.86 -3.58 -11.70
N SER A 95 8.68 -4.63 -11.75
CA SER A 95 9.87 -4.71 -12.62
C SER A 95 10.85 -3.56 -12.31
N LEU A 96 11.22 -2.70 -13.29
CA LEU A 96 11.99 -1.48 -13.04
C LEU A 96 11.32 -0.56 -11.99
N GLY A 97 10.00 -0.57 -11.93
CA GLY A 97 9.26 0.12 -10.86
C GLY A 97 9.50 -0.50 -9.48
N ALA A 98 9.74 -1.81 -9.41
CA ALA A 98 10.08 -2.49 -8.16
C ALA A 98 11.50 -2.16 -7.69
N ASP A 99 12.47 -2.05 -8.61
CA ASP A 99 13.79 -1.51 -8.30
C ASP A 99 13.67 -0.08 -7.76
N ALA A 100 12.87 0.76 -8.45
CA ALA A 100 12.61 2.14 -8.03
C ALA A 100 11.92 2.24 -6.65
N VAL A 101 11.08 1.27 -6.25
CA VAL A 101 10.53 1.19 -4.87
C VAL A 101 11.66 1.16 -3.85
N MET A 102 12.67 0.34 -4.08
CA MET A 102 13.78 0.18 -3.14
C MET A 102 14.68 1.42 -3.11
N GLU A 103 14.98 1.99 -4.30
CA GLU A 103 15.78 3.21 -4.45
C GLU A 103 15.09 4.43 -3.82
N MET A 104 13.79 4.62 -4.10
CA MET A 104 12.97 5.69 -3.53
C MET A 104 12.89 5.56 -2.01
N SER A 105 12.68 4.35 -1.49
CA SER A 105 12.63 4.11 -0.05
C SER A 105 13.94 4.49 0.64
N ALA A 106 15.09 4.07 0.09
CA ALA A 106 16.39 4.41 0.63
C ALA A 106 16.68 5.92 0.54
N TYR A 107 16.27 6.57 -0.54
CA TYR A 107 16.43 8.01 -0.73
C TYR A 107 15.59 8.81 0.29
N LEU A 108 14.35 8.44 0.51
CA LEU A 108 13.48 9.03 1.54
C LEU A 108 14.08 8.86 2.94
N GLY A 109 14.71 7.70 3.21
CA GLY A 109 15.42 7.47 4.48
C GLY A 109 16.56 8.46 4.71
N ARG A 110 17.33 8.78 3.67
CA ARG A 110 18.38 9.83 3.77
C ARG A 110 17.82 11.21 4.03
N LYS A 111 16.56 11.45 3.69
CA LYS A 111 15.83 12.71 3.98
C LYS A 111 15.05 12.68 5.31
N GLY A 112 15.21 11.63 6.12
CA GLY A 112 14.50 11.48 7.40
C GLY A 112 13.02 11.19 7.26
N VAL A 113 12.56 10.69 6.11
CA VAL A 113 11.15 10.41 5.83
C VAL A 113 10.88 8.92 5.94
N PRO A 114 9.93 8.48 6.80
CA PRO A 114 9.58 7.07 6.92
C PRO A 114 8.73 6.60 5.73
N VAL A 115 8.95 5.35 5.33
CA VAL A 115 8.11 4.60 4.39
C VAL A 115 7.35 3.55 5.18
N ALA A 116 6.04 3.68 5.23
CA ALA A 116 5.20 2.79 6.04
C ALA A 116 5.11 1.38 5.44
N LEU A 117 5.03 1.28 4.09
CA LEU A 117 5.00 0.02 3.37
C LEU A 117 5.70 0.16 2.01
N ALA A 118 6.59 -0.77 1.71
CA ALA A 118 7.22 -0.93 0.39
C ALA A 118 6.82 -2.29 -0.21
N VAL A 119 6.35 -2.29 -1.46
CA VAL A 119 5.87 -3.50 -2.15
C VAL A 119 6.48 -3.60 -3.55
N PRO A 120 7.67 -4.17 -3.68
CA PRO A 120 8.21 -4.53 -4.98
C PRO A 120 7.56 -5.81 -5.53
N PHE A 121 7.20 -5.81 -6.82
CA PHE A 121 6.78 -6.96 -7.61
C PHE A 121 7.88 -7.28 -8.62
N ASP A 122 8.55 -8.38 -8.49
CA ASP A 122 9.62 -8.84 -9.38
C ASP A 122 10.69 -7.78 -9.65
N ALA A 123 11.30 -7.25 -8.60
CA ALA A 123 12.49 -6.43 -8.75
C ALA A 123 13.61 -7.22 -9.44
N ARG A 124 14.33 -6.59 -10.35
CA ARG A 124 15.45 -7.25 -11.07
C ARG A 124 16.64 -7.49 -10.16
N GLY A 125 16.86 -6.56 -9.20
CA GLY A 125 17.94 -6.65 -8.23
C GLY A 125 17.48 -7.14 -6.86
N SER A 126 18.42 -7.72 -6.09
CA SER A 126 18.24 -7.98 -4.66
C SER A 126 18.77 -6.79 -3.87
N TYR A 127 17.98 -6.29 -2.93
CA TYR A 127 18.26 -5.08 -2.18
C TYR A 127 18.26 -5.34 -0.67
N ALA A 128 19.08 -4.58 0.06
CA ALA A 128 18.97 -4.45 1.49
C ALA A 128 17.93 -3.36 1.83
N THR A 129 16.94 -3.72 2.65
CA THR A 129 15.86 -2.81 3.06
C THR A 129 16.40 -1.74 3.99
N SER A 130 16.14 -0.48 3.71
CA SER A 130 16.60 0.65 4.50
C SER A 130 15.85 0.78 5.84
N SER A 131 16.51 1.39 6.84
CA SER A 131 16.02 1.48 8.23
C SER A 131 14.72 2.26 8.41
N ASN A 132 14.38 3.15 7.46
CA ASN A 132 13.17 3.96 7.48
C ASN A 132 11.90 3.24 6.99
N VAL A 133 12.03 1.99 6.50
CA VAL A 133 10.89 1.19 6.02
C VAL A 133 10.27 0.44 7.20
N GLY A 134 8.99 0.66 7.45
CA GLY A 134 8.25 -0.04 8.51
C GLY A 134 7.86 -1.46 8.14
N ARG A 135 7.45 -1.68 6.89
CA ARG A 135 7.10 -3.00 6.37
C ARG A 135 7.53 -3.13 4.92
N LEU A 136 8.12 -4.27 4.58
CA LEU A 136 8.43 -4.65 3.21
C LEU A 136 7.74 -5.97 2.87
N LEU A 137 6.98 -5.97 1.78
CA LEU A 137 6.32 -7.14 1.20
C LEU A 137 6.83 -7.31 -0.22
N ASN A 138 7.86 -8.13 -0.41
CA ASN A 138 8.40 -8.48 -1.72
C ASN A 138 7.58 -9.62 -2.34
N LEU A 139 7.03 -9.39 -3.51
CA LEU A 139 6.33 -10.38 -4.30
C LEU A 139 7.24 -10.76 -5.47
N THR A 140 7.76 -11.98 -5.47
CA THR A 140 8.83 -12.36 -6.39
C THR A 140 8.57 -13.70 -7.04
N HIS A 141 9.03 -13.84 -8.27
CA HIS A 141 9.05 -15.07 -9.07
C HIS A 141 10.51 -15.53 -9.27
N ALA A 142 10.71 -16.80 -9.61
CA ALA A 142 12.06 -17.38 -9.77
C ALA A 142 12.93 -16.55 -10.73
N GLY A 143 14.15 -16.26 -10.30
CA GLY A 143 15.12 -15.46 -11.07
C GLY A 143 15.07 -13.96 -10.78
N TYR A 144 14.12 -13.48 -9.97
CA TYR A 144 14.03 -12.08 -9.56
C TYR A 144 14.51 -11.85 -8.12
N GLY A 145 14.61 -10.58 -7.73
CA GLY A 145 15.32 -10.18 -6.52
C GLY A 145 14.65 -10.61 -5.21
N TYR A 146 15.48 -11.05 -4.27
CA TYR A 146 15.10 -11.26 -2.87
C TYR A 146 15.59 -10.10 -2.02
N MET A 147 14.75 -9.63 -1.11
CA MET A 147 15.06 -8.53 -0.22
C MET A 147 15.65 -9.05 1.08
N SER A 148 16.64 -8.33 1.61
CA SER A 148 17.31 -8.63 2.88
C SER A 148 17.13 -7.49 3.88
N ARG A 149 17.43 -7.76 5.15
CA ARG A 149 17.46 -6.74 6.19
C ARG A 149 18.74 -5.92 6.05
N GLY A 150 18.62 -4.63 5.83
CA GLY A 150 19.75 -3.71 5.86
C GLY A 150 20.13 -3.27 7.28
N ALA A 151 21.23 -2.53 7.39
CA ALA A 151 21.67 -2.00 8.66
C ALA A 151 20.60 -1.09 9.30
N GLY A 152 20.29 -1.32 10.58
CA GLY A 152 19.28 -0.56 11.32
C GLY A 152 17.83 -0.81 10.91
N PHE A 153 17.55 -1.79 10.07
CA PHE A 153 16.17 -2.15 9.73
C PHE A 153 15.51 -2.94 10.85
N HIS A 154 14.44 -2.40 11.44
CA HIS A 154 13.65 -2.99 12.51
C HIS A 154 12.23 -3.38 12.10
N GLY A 155 11.83 -3.05 10.86
CA GLY A 155 10.51 -3.34 10.32
C GLY A 155 10.25 -4.82 10.07
N SER A 156 9.06 -5.13 9.54
CA SER A 156 8.74 -6.47 9.05
C SER A 156 9.16 -6.64 7.60
N LEU A 157 9.74 -7.81 7.27
CA LEU A 157 10.16 -8.18 5.93
C LEU A 157 9.58 -9.54 5.56
N SER A 158 8.91 -9.60 4.42
CA SER A 158 8.40 -10.84 3.84
C SER A 158 8.80 -10.91 2.38
N ASN A 159 9.46 -12.00 1.98
CA ASN A 159 9.64 -12.38 0.58
C ASN A 159 8.61 -13.47 0.27
N MET A 160 7.67 -13.17 -0.60
CA MET A 160 6.66 -14.12 -1.07
C MET A 160 7.04 -14.60 -2.46
N ASP A 161 7.58 -15.80 -2.52
CA ASP A 161 7.90 -16.47 -3.77
C ASP A 161 6.64 -17.11 -4.36
N VAL A 162 6.25 -16.67 -5.55
CA VAL A 162 5.07 -17.15 -6.28
C VAL A 162 5.41 -18.12 -7.40
N SER A 163 6.65 -18.57 -7.52
CA SER A 163 7.15 -19.44 -8.59
C SER A 163 6.42 -20.81 -8.71
N ARG A 164 5.73 -21.22 -7.64
CA ARG A 164 4.92 -22.44 -7.65
C ARG A 164 3.60 -22.29 -8.42
N ASP A 165 3.15 -21.06 -8.63
CA ASP A 165 1.96 -20.76 -9.40
C ASP A 165 2.34 -20.62 -10.88
N ARG A 166 2.14 -21.71 -11.66
CA ARG A 166 2.52 -21.76 -13.08
C ARG A 166 1.76 -20.76 -13.96
N ASN A 167 0.74 -20.11 -13.45
CA ASN A 167 -0.02 -19.08 -14.16
C ASN A 167 0.53 -17.68 -13.92
N ILE A 168 1.55 -17.55 -13.06
CA ILE A 168 2.21 -16.28 -12.76
C ILE A 168 3.60 -16.29 -13.36
N ASP A 169 3.89 -15.24 -14.12
CA ASP A 169 5.20 -14.92 -14.68
C ASP A 169 5.49 -13.42 -14.49
N HIS A 170 6.67 -12.98 -14.92
CA HIS A 170 7.08 -11.58 -14.80
C HIS A 170 6.11 -10.59 -15.45
N LEU A 171 5.49 -10.96 -16.59
CA LEU A 171 4.63 -10.04 -17.35
C LEU A 171 3.20 -9.94 -16.80
N ASN A 172 2.85 -10.80 -15.84
CA ASN A 172 1.50 -10.85 -15.30
C ASN A 172 1.41 -10.89 -13.76
N ILE A 173 2.53 -10.97 -13.04
CA ILE A 173 2.55 -10.97 -11.57
C ILE A 173 1.84 -9.75 -11.00
N ASP A 174 2.02 -8.58 -11.61
CA ASP A 174 1.37 -7.32 -11.25
C ASP A 174 -0.14 -7.29 -11.55
N LYS A 175 -0.67 -8.25 -12.35
CA LYS A 175 -2.08 -8.36 -12.72
C LYS A 175 -2.85 -9.37 -11.87
N SER A 176 -2.15 -10.14 -11.03
CA SER A 176 -2.75 -11.19 -10.21
C SER A 176 -3.74 -10.63 -9.19
N ALA A 177 -5.03 -10.98 -9.34
CA ALA A 177 -6.08 -10.54 -8.42
C ALA A 177 -5.81 -11.00 -6.98
N ARG A 178 -5.24 -12.19 -6.80
CA ARG A 178 -4.84 -12.73 -5.49
C ARG A 178 -3.77 -11.87 -4.84
N LEU A 179 -2.73 -11.48 -5.58
CA LEU A 179 -1.65 -10.64 -5.06
C LEU A 179 -2.16 -9.22 -4.77
N HIS A 180 -3.04 -8.67 -5.62
CA HIS A 180 -3.70 -7.39 -5.35
C HIS A 180 -4.46 -7.41 -4.01
N THR A 181 -5.20 -8.50 -3.72
CA THR A 181 -5.92 -8.63 -2.44
C THR A 181 -4.95 -8.60 -1.24
N GLN A 182 -3.81 -9.27 -1.34
CA GLN A 182 -2.80 -9.27 -0.28
C GLN A 182 -2.16 -7.89 -0.08
N VAL A 183 -1.83 -7.20 -1.19
CA VAL A 183 -1.27 -5.84 -1.12
C VAL A 183 -2.28 -4.85 -0.57
N LEU A 184 -3.52 -4.93 -1.02
CA LEU A 184 -4.59 -4.07 -0.52
C LEU A 184 -4.83 -4.28 0.99
N ALA A 185 -4.83 -5.53 1.47
CA ALA A 185 -4.93 -5.83 2.89
C ALA A 185 -3.76 -5.21 3.68
N ALA A 186 -2.52 -5.31 3.17
CA ALA A 186 -1.35 -4.70 3.79
C ALA A 186 -1.43 -3.15 3.83
N ILE A 187 -1.95 -2.54 2.77
CA ILE A 187 -2.19 -1.09 2.70
C ILE A 187 -3.24 -0.66 3.74
N LEU A 188 -4.38 -1.35 3.78
CA LEU A 188 -5.47 -1.06 4.72
C LEU A 188 -5.03 -1.20 6.18
N GLU A 189 -4.20 -2.19 6.50
CA GLU A 189 -3.62 -2.36 7.82
C GLU A 189 -2.74 -1.17 8.21
N VAL A 190 -1.85 -0.72 7.32
CA VAL A 190 -0.98 0.44 7.56
C VAL A 190 -1.78 1.72 7.73
N VAL A 191 -2.77 1.95 6.87
CA VAL A 191 -3.62 3.15 6.92
C VAL A 191 -4.51 3.13 8.17
N GLY A 192 -5.07 1.97 8.53
CA GLY A 192 -5.90 1.80 9.73
C GLY A 192 -5.11 1.98 11.03
N ASN A 193 -3.86 1.55 11.07
CA ASN A 193 -2.99 1.71 12.24
C ASN A 193 -2.41 3.13 12.36
N GLY A 194 -2.29 3.85 11.24
CA GLY A 194 -1.78 5.24 11.20
C GLY A 194 -2.82 6.30 11.58
N GLY A 195 -4.12 5.97 11.46
CA GLY A 195 -5.22 6.80 11.89
C GLY A 195 -5.86 6.20 13.13
N GLY A 196 -5.54 6.72 14.30
CA GLY A 196 -6.18 6.28 15.54
C GLY A 196 -7.70 6.20 15.37
N ASN A 197 -8.23 4.99 15.36
CA ASN A 197 -9.62 4.63 15.61
C ASN A 197 -10.69 5.01 14.57
N GLN A 198 -10.52 4.59 13.30
CA GLN A 198 -11.67 4.32 12.46
C GLN A 198 -11.53 2.92 11.83
N ARG A 199 -12.05 1.92 12.54
CA ARG A 199 -12.39 0.63 11.94
C ARG A 199 -13.47 0.87 10.88
N LEU A 200 -13.08 0.91 9.61
CA LEU A 200 -14.01 0.59 8.54
C LEU A 200 -14.26 -0.92 8.61
N ALA A 201 -15.42 -1.29 9.10
CA ALA A 201 -15.88 -2.68 9.04
C ALA A 201 -15.89 -3.12 7.55
N PRO A 202 -15.49 -4.37 7.25
CA PRO A 202 -15.59 -4.89 5.89
C PRO A 202 -17.03 -4.75 5.39
N THR A 203 -17.19 -4.24 4.19
CA THR A 203 -18.52 -4.11 3.59
C THR A 203 -19.09 -5.49 3.29
N ALA A 204 -20.42 -5.62 3.28
CA ALA A 204 -21.11 -6.90 3.00
C ALA A 204 -20.68 -7.53 1.65
N ASN A 205 -20.17 -6.72 0.71
CA ASN A 205 -19.61 -7.18 -0.56
C ASN A 205 -18.26 -7.87 -0.41
N ASP A 206 -17.43 -7.45 0.53
CA ASP A 206 -16.10 -8.08 0.77
C ASP A 206 -16.28 -9.47 1.38
N LEU A 207 -17.28 -9.64 2.24
CA LEU A 207 -17.61 -10.94 2.85
C LEU A 207 -18.22 -11.92 1.84
N ASN A 208 -18.98 -11.44 0.85
CA ASN A 208 -19.53 -12.28 -0.22
C ASN A 208 -18.45 -12.74 -1.21
N ALA A 209 -17.46 -11.89 -1.53
CA ALA A 209 -16.33 -12.26 -2.39
C ALA A 209 -15.48 -13.37 -1.73
N GLN A 210 -15.28 -13.33 -0.41
CA GLN A 210 -14.59 -14.39 0.32
C GLN A 210 -15.37 -15.71 0.38
N ARG A 211 -16.70 -15.67 0.45
CA ARG A 211 -17.55 -16.87 0.44
C ARG A 211 -17.58 -17.56 -0.92
N SER A 212 -17.51 -16.83 -2.02
CA SER A 212 -17.49 -17.40 -3.39
C SER A 212 -16.22 -18.19 -3.70
N ILE A 213 -15.11 -17.94 -2.98
CA ILE A 213 -13.82 -18.62 -3.16
C ILE A 213 -13.73 -19.91 -2.32
N ALA A 214 -14.63 -20.09 -1.34
CA ALA A 214 -14.55 -21.17 -0.35
C ALA A 214 -15.44 -22.39 -0.66
N THR A 215 -16.17 -22.43 -1.79
CA THR A 215 -17.02 -23.57 -2.15
C THR A 215 -16.36 -24.38 -3.28
N PRO A 216 -15.83 -25.59 -3.04
CA PRO A 216 -15.44 -26.49 -4.10
C PRO A 216 -16.72 -27.09 -4.71
N GLU A 217 -17.04 -26.79 -5.96
CA GLU A 217 -18.05 -27.55 -6.69
C GLU A 217 -17.58 -28.99 -6.91
N ALA A 218 -18.27 -29.90 -6.26
CA ALA A 218 -18.16 -31.32 -6.49
C ALA A 218 -18.98 -31.71 -7.74
N GLY A 219 -18.26 -32.17 -8.77
CA GLY A 219 -18.72 -33.21 -9.67
C GLY A 219 -19.65 -32.83 -10.81
N LYS A 220 -19.13 -32.96 -12.04
CA LYS A 220 -19.72 -33.84 -13.06
C LYS A 220 -18.71 -34.09 -14.18
N ASN A 221 -18.47 -35.37 -14.41
CA ASN A 221 -17.63 -35.94 -15.50
C ASN A 221 -18.15 -35.53 -16.87
N GLY A 222 -17.28 -34.99 -17.70
CA GLY A 222 -17.46 -34.87 -19.15
C GLY A 222 -16.14 -35.07 -19.84
N VAL A 223 -15.96 -36.27 -20.43
CA VAL A 223 -14.81 -36.65 -21.25
C VAL A 223 -14.85 -35.84 -22.54
N VAL A 224 -13.83 -35.00 -22.77
CA VAL A 224 -13.58 -34.41 -24.10
C VAL A 224 -12.16 -34.75 -24.53
N LYS A 225 -12.07 -35.33 -25.73
CA LYS A 225 -10.89 -35.79 -26.41
C LYS A 225 -9.99 -34.63 -26.84
N PRO A 226 -8.65 -34.75 -26.81
CA PRO A 226 -7.76 -33.67 -27.20
C PRO A 226 -7.68 -33.50 -28.71
N ALA A 227 -7.75 -32.28 -29.19
CA ALA A 227 -7.42 -31.88 -30.53
C ALA A 227 -6.03 -31.23 -30.57
N ASP A 228 -5.22 -31.61 -31.53
CA ASP A 228 -3.85 -31.20 -31.73
C ASP A 228 -3.67 -29.69 -31.88
N PHE A 229 -2.84 -29.10 -31.03
CA PHE A 229 -2.38 -27.73 -31.18
C PHE A 229 -0.90 -27.71 -31.59
N LYS A 230 -0.64 -27.27 -32.81
CA LYS A 230 0.72 -27.07 -33.35
C LYS A 230 1.37 -25.86 -32.67
N SER A 231 2.52 -26.09 -32.05
CA SER A 231 3.44 -25.10 -31.52
C SER A 231 3.93 -24.15 -32.61
N THR A 232 3.83 -22.84 -32.33
CA THR A 232 4.57 -21.81 -33.06
C THR A 232 5.61 -21.21 -32.11
N ASP A 233 6.73 -21.91 -31.97
CA ASP A 233 7.94 -21.43 -31.30
C ASP A 233 8.68 -20.48 -32.26
N SER A 234 8.55 -19.16 -32.10
CA SER A 234 9.52 -18.22 -32.72
C SER A 234 9.55 -16.81 -32.19
N VAL A 235 8.73 -16.44 -31.16
CA VAL A 235 8.68 -15.04 -30.69
C VAL A 235 9.34 -14.86 -29.32
N THR A 236 9.57 -15.91 -28.55
CA THR A 236 10.06 -15.83 -27.17
C THR A 236 11.58 -15.61 -27.06
N ASN A 237 12.36 -15.94 -28.09
CA ASN A 237 13.84 -15.85 -28.02
C ASN A 237 14.43 -14.47 -28.28
N SER A 238 13.66 -13.48 -28.73
CA SER A 238 14.20 -12.16 -29.07
C SER A 238 14.15 -11.18 -27.90
N ILE A 239 13.31 -11.42 -26.92
CA ILE A 239 13.10 -10.50 -25.78
C ILE A 239 14.07 -10.80 -24.63
N ASP A 240 14.46 -12.06 -24.43
CA ASP A 240 15.38 -12.48 -23.37
C ASP A 240 16.84 -12.02 -23.57
N SER A 241 17.25 -11.67 -24.80
CA SER A 241 18.62 -11.23 -25.07
C SER A 241 18.85 -9.73 -24.78
N GLU A 242 17.84 -8.90 -24.82
CA GLU A 242 17.97 -7.47 -24.53
C GLU A 242 17.88 -7.12 -23.02
N LEU A 243 17.39 -8.05 -22.19
CA LEU A 243 17.24 -7.84 -20.75
C LEU A 243 18.45 -8.30 -19.92
N ARG A 244 19.53 -8.78 -20.55
CA ARG A 244 20.74 -9.31 -19.85
C ARG A 244 21.98 -8.44 -19.97
N HIS A 245 21.85 -7.15 -20.31
CA HIS A 245 22.96 -6.18 -20.29
C HIS A 245 22.69 -5.00 -19.37
#